data_87fddd6b03cd4f15c8b5b6f805a3b533
#
_entry.id   87fddd6b03cd4f15c8b5b6f805a3b533
#
_cell.length_a   1.000
_cell.length_b   1.000
_cell.length_c   1.000
_cell.angle_alpha   90.00
_cell.angle_beta   90.00
_cell.angle_gamma   90.00
#
_symmetry.space_group_name_H-M   'P 1'
#
loop_
_entity.id
_entity.type
_entity.pdbx_description
1 polymer ?
#
loop_
_entity_poly.entity_id
_entity_poly.type
_entity_poly.pdbx_seq_one_letter_code
_entity_poly.pdbx_strand_id
1 'polypeptide(L)'
;LIQRMRQLLPPWMPSVGLEGGRINIVPVDFVVDALDLISHQANIDKRCYHLVDPEGYRVGDVLDIFSKAAHAPKMNLFVNAALLGFIPRRVTKGLMALAPVRRVRNAIMKDLGLPEDMLTFVNYPTRFDCRDTLAALKGSGVACPNLKDYAWRLWDYWERHLDPDLHIDRSLRGTVTGKVVLITGGSSGIGLATAHKFAEAGATTIICGRDQDKLDEACNEAISKGYRFIAYSTDIADMVDCDRFVKQLIEEHGGVDFLINNAGRSIRRAIEASYDRFHDYERTMQLNYFGCLRVTMGFLPGMAAKKKGHIVNISSIGVLTNAPRFSAYVASKAALDAWTRCASSEFADQGISFTTIN
;
A
#
# COMPACT_ATOMS: atom_id res chain seq x y z
N LEU A 1 -12.44 1.71 -5.55
CA LEU A 1 -13.24 2.44 -4.57
C LEU A 1 -14.17 1.51 -3.78
N ILE A 2 -15.21 0.93 -4.38
CA ILE A 2 -16.25 0.12 -3.71
C ILE A 2 -15.65 -1.08 -2.97
N GLN A 3 -14.74 -1.83 -3.60
CA GLN A 3 -14.06 -2.97 -2.97
C GLN A 3 -13.29 -2.56 -1.70
N ARG A 4 -12.56 -1.44 -1.75
CA ARG A 4 -11.85 -0.92 -0.58
C ARG A 4 -12.79 -0.43 0.52
N MET A 5 -13.89 0.22 0.15
CA MET A 5 -14.91 0.62 1.12
C MET A 5 -15.51 -0.61 1.82
N ARG A 6 -15.82 -1.67 1.08
CA ARG A 6 -16.30 -2.94 1.62
C ARG A 6 -15.29 -3.60 2.57
N GLN A 7 -13.98 -3.48 2.30
CA GLN A 7 -12.93 -4.04 3.15
C GLN A 7 -12.68 -3.24 4.43
N LEU A 8 -12.86 -1.91 4.38
CA LEU A 8 -12.52 -1.00 5.48
C LEU A 8 -13.71 -0.64 6.38
N LEU A 9 -14.93 -0.67 5.84
CA LEU A 9 -16.12 -0.17 6.53
C LEU A 9 -17.19 -1.27 6.60
N PRO A 10 -17.89 -1.42 7.73
CA PRO A 10 -19.02 -2.34 7.82
C PRO A 10 -20.19 -1.85 6.95
N PRO A 11 -21.06 -2.75 6.42
CA PRO A 11 -22.13 -2.40 5.46
C PRO A 11 -23.16 -1.38 5.98
N TRP A 12 -23.30 -1.26 7.30
CA TRP A 12 -24.24 -0.33 7.95
C TRP A 12 -23.70 1.09 8.12
N MET A 13 -22.39 1.32 7.93
CA MET A 13 -21.77 2.63 8.10
C MET A 13 -22.05 3.51 6.88
N PRO A 14 -22.61 4.74 7.07
CA PRO A 14 -22.83 5.66 5.96
C PRO A 14 -21.49 6.12 5.39
N SER A 15 -21.41 6.22 4.07
CA SER A 15 -20.23 6.71 3.37
C SER A 15 -20.56 7.93 2.52
N VAL A 16 -19.51 8.67 2.13
CA VAL A 16 -19.62 9.90 1.33
C VAL A 16 -19.36 9.54 -0.12
N GLY A 17 -20.33 9.83 -0.99
CA GLY A 17 -20.22 9.71 -2.44
C GLY A 17 -19.94 11.04 -3.11
N LEU A 18 -19.55 10.99 -4.38
CA LEU A 18 -19.41 12.17 -5.24
C LEU A 18 -20.67 12.29 -6.11
N GLU A 19 -21.34 13.44 -6.05
CA GLU A 19 -22.39 13.77 -7.00
C GLU A 19 -21.73 14.42 -8.22
N GLY A 20 -21.94 13.84 -9.40
CA GLY A 20 -21.37 14.30 -10.66
C GLY A 20 -22.40 14.41 -11.76
N GLY A 21 -21.94 14.59 -12.98
CA GLY A 21 -22.75 14.56 -14.19
C GLY A 21 -23.51 13.26 -14.40
N ARG A 22 -24.17 13.13 -15.55
CA ARG A 22 -24.84 11.88 -15.95
C ARG A 22 -23.90 11.01 -16.77
N ILE A 23 -23.95 9.70 -16.53
CA ILE A 23 -23.26 8.67 -17.29
C ILE A 23 -24.32 7.82 -17.96
N ASN A 24 -24.06 7.47 -19.21
CA ASN A 24 -24.90 6.51 -19.95
C ASN A 24 -24.18 5.17 -19.96
N ILE A 25 -24.84 4.12 -19.48
CA ILE A 25 -24.32 2.77 -19.40
C ILE A 25 -25.32 1.85 -20.06
N VAL A 26 -24.90 1.18 -21.12
CA VAL A 26 -25.72 0.22 -21.87
C VAL A 26 -24.99 -1.13 -21.94
N PRO A 27 -25.70 -2.25 -21.78
CA PRO A 27 -25.11 -3.56 -21.95
C PRO A 27 -24.95 -3.89 -23.44
N VAL A 28 -23.94 -4.71 -23.76
CA VAL A 28 -23.56 -5.04 -25.13
C VAL A 28 -24.64 -5.83 -25.87
N ASP A 29 -25.38 -6.68 -25.19
CA ASP A 29 -26.51 -7.45 -25.72
C ASP A 29 -27.60 -6.49 -26.26
N PHE A 30 -28.01 -5.49 -25.49
CA PHE A 30 -28.93 -4.48 -26.00
C PHE A 30 -28.38 -3.78 -27.25
N VAL A 31 -27.07 -3.45 -27.27
CA VAL A 31 -26.46 -2.80 -28.44
C VAL A 31 -26.53 -3.71 -29.66
N VAL A 32 -26.24 -5.00 -29.51
CA VAL A 32 -26.28 -6.00 -30.59
C VAL A 32 -27.71 -6.17 -31.12
N ASP A 33 -28.67 -6.40 -30.22
CA ASP A 33 -30.06 -6.60 -30.58
C ASP A 33 -30.68 -5.37 -31.27
N ALA A 34 -30.34 -4.18 -30.78
CA ALA A 34 -30.79 -2.93 -31.39
C ALA A 34 -30.16 -2.69 -32.75
N LEU A 35 -28.85 -2.98 -32.91
CA LEU A 35 -28.16 -2.88 -34.19
C LEU A 35 -28.72 -3.85 -35.21
N ASP A 36 -28.93 -5.11 -34.84
CA ASP A 36 -29.49 -6.13 -35.72
C ASP A 36 -30.88 -5.68 -36.21
N LEU A 37 -31.75 -5.32 -35.30
CA LEU A 37 -33.10 -4.90 -35.63
C LEU A 37 -33.15 -3.62 -36.49
N ILE A 38 -32.39 -2.60 -36.14
CA ILE A 38 -32.39 -1.34 -36.90
C ILE A 38 -31.80 -1.56 -38.29
N SER A 39 -30.70 -2.34 -38.44
CA SER A 39 -30.06 -2.57 -39.73
C SER A 39 -30.93 -3.28 -40.75
N HIS A 40 -31.94 -4.03 -40.32
CA HIS A 40 -32.90 -4.75 -41.16
C HIS A 40 -34.21 -3.98 -41.45
N GLN A 41 -34.37 -2.76 -40.90
CA GLN A 41 -35.53 -1.92 -41.17
C GLN A 41 -35.40 -1.21 -42.52
N ALA A 42 -36.56 -1.08 -43.23
CA ALA A 42 -36.62 -0.29 -44.47
C ALA A 42 -36.67 1.20 -44.15
N ASN A 43 -36.13 2.04 -45.04
CA ASN A 43 -36.22 3.53 -44.97
C ASN A 43 -35.49 4.17 -43.80
N ILE A 44 -34.39 3.58 -43.38
CA ILE A 44 -33.55 4.12 -42.28
C ILE A 44 -32.36 4.95 -42.77
N ASP A 45 -32.21 5.11 -44.08
CA ASP A 45 -31.09 5.79 -44.71
C ASP A 45 -30.89 7.23 -44.18
N LYS A 46 -29.61 7.59 -43.96
CA LYS A 46 -29.18 8.94 -43.54
C LYS A 46 -29.63 9.36 -42.13
N ARG A 47 -29.98 8.42 -41.24
CA ARG A 47 -30.27 8.70 -39.83
C ARG A 47 -29.12 8.24 -38.93
N CYS A 48 -28.92 8.95 -37.84
CA CYS A 48 -27.99 8.57 -36.79
C CYS A 48 -28.77 8.08 -35.58
N TYR A 49 -28.53 6.85 -35.14
CA TYR A 49 -29.20 6.23 -34.01
C TYR A 49 -28.24 6.18 -32.82
N HIS A 50 -28.57 6.85 -31.73
CA HIS A 50 -27.81 6.77 -30.49
C HIS A 50 -28.36 5.62 -29.62
N LEU A 51 -27.59 4.55 -29.48
CA LEU A 51 -27.94 3.41 -28.62
C LEU A 51 -27.51 3.71 -27.19
N VAL A 52 -28.40 4.33 -26.45
CA VAL A 52 -28.16 4.82 -25.09
C VAL A 52 -29.33 4.50 -24.19
N ASP A 53 -29.09 4.47 -22.87
CA ASP A 53 -30.18 4.43 -21.89
C ASP A 53 -30.94 5.78 -21.92
N PRO A 54 -32.28 5.77 -22.15
CA PRO A 54 -33.07 7.00 -22.26
C PRO A 54 -32.98 7.91 -21.03
N GLU A 55 -32.85 7.33 -19.85
CA GLU A 55 -32.82 8.11 -18.58
C GLU A 55 -31.40 8.48 -18.16
N GLY A 56 -30.42 7.62 -18.46
CA GLY A 56 -29.05 7.75 -17.97
C GLY A 56 -28.99 7.83 -16.43
N TYR A 57 -27.83 7.65 -15.86
CA TYR A 57 -27.65 7.61 -14.41
C TYR A 57 -26.78 8.79 -13.94
N ARG A 58 -27.08 9.36 -12.78
CA ARG A 58 -26.10 10.22 -12.11
C ARG A 58 -24.95 9.37 -11.62
N VAL A 59 -23.76 9.92 -11.57
CA VAL A 59 -22.56 9.21 -11.06
C VAL A 59 -22.82 8.65 -9.67
N GLY A 60 -23.47 9.42 -8.80
CA GLY A 60 -23.85 8.97 -7.45
C GLY A 60 -24.78 7.76 -7.47
N ASP A 61 -25.77 7.72 -8.38
CA ASP A 61 -26.68 6.59 -8.51
C ASP A 61 -25.96 5.33 -8.96
N VAL A 62 -25.00 5.45 -9.91
CA VAL A 62 -24.17 4.33 -10.39
C VAL A 62 -23.34 3.77 -9.23
N LEU A 63 -22.69 4.63 -8.45
CA LEU A 63 -21.92 4.23 -7.30
C LEU A 63 -22.78 3.51 -6.25
N ASP A 64 -23.99 3.99 -5.99
CA ASP A 64 -24.91 3.34 -5.03
C ASP A 64 -25.43 1.98 -5.55
N ILE A 65 -25.75 1.89 -6.85
CA ILE A 65 -26.14 0.63 -7.49
C ILE A 65 -25.04 -0.42 -7.35
N PHE A 66 -23.79 -0.08 -7.66
CA PHE A 66 -22.66 -0.99 -7.52
C PHE A 66 -22.29 -1.27 -6.05
N SER A 67 -22.44 -0.29 -5.15
CA SER A 67 -22.25 -0.53 -3.71
C SER A 67 -23.26 -1.55 -3.19
N LYS A 68 -24.49 -1.47 -3.66
CA LYS A 68 -25.55 -2.45 -3.35
C LYS A 68 -25.22 -3.84 -3.90
N ALA A 69 -24.79 -3.93 -5.16
CA ALA A 69 -24.38 -5.17 -5.81
C ALA A 69 -23.16 -5.82 -5.09
N ALA A 70 -22.26 -5.01 -4.56
CA ALA A 70 -21.06 -5.41 -3.83
C ALA A 70 -21.30 -5.73 -2.36
N HIS A 71 -22.50 -5.54 -1.83
CA HIS A 71 -22.78 -5.55 -0.37
C HIS A 71 -21.87 -4.60 0.42
N ALA A 72 -21.50 -3.48 -0.19
CA ALA A 72 -20.68 -2.43 0.42
C ALA A 72 -21.55 -1.38 1.14
N PRO A 73 -20.95 -0.52 1.99
CA PRO A 73 -21.67 0.58 2.63
C PRO A 73 -22.40 1.48 1.64
N LYS A 74 -23.61 1.90 1.99
CA LYS A 74 -24.39 2.85 1.17
C LYS A 74 -23.78 4.24 1.21
N MET A 75 -23.80 4.94 0.07
CA MET A 75 -23.41 6.33 0.00
C MET A 75 -24.62 7.22 0.32
N ASN A 76 -24.72 7.67 1.57
CA ASN A 76 -25.87 8.46 2.04
C ASN A 76 -25.62 9.97 1.99
N LEU A 77 -24.36 10.39 1.89
CA LEU A 77 -23.96 11.78 1.79
C LEU A 77 -23.28 12.00 0.44
N PHE A 78 -23.86 12.85 -0.39
CA PHE A 78 -23.27 13.22 -1.68
C PHE A 78 -22.71 14.63 -1.60
N VAL A 79 -21.41 14.76 -1.85
CA VAL A 79 -20.78 16.06 -2.03
C VAL A 79 -20.96 16.47 -3.49
N ASN A 80 -21.77 17.49 -3.72
CA ASN A 80 -22.00 18.02 -5.06
C ASN A 80 -20.72 18.72 -5.55
N ALA A 81 -20.04 18.13 -6.54
CA ALA A 81 -18.87 18.72 -7.16
C ALA A 81 -19.16 20.11 -7.77
N ALA A 82 -20.42 20.42 -8.09
CA ALA A 82 -20.83 21.74 -8.58
C ALA A 82 -20.77 22.81 -7.48
N LEU A 83 -20.91 22.46 -6.19
CA LEU A 83 -20.71 23.40 -5.09
C LEU A 83 -19.28 23.93 -5.01
N LEU A 84 -18.30 23.14 -5.49
CA LEU A 84 -16.92 23.58 -5.66
C LEU A 84 -16.76 24.55 -6.86
N GLY A 85 -17.73 24.61 -7.75
CA GLY A 85 -17.75 25.49 -8.94
C GLY A 85 -17.98 26.96 -8.62
N PHE A 86 -18.50 27.34 -7.43
CA PHE A 86 -18.59 28.71 -6.96
C PHE A 86 -17.24 29.31 -6.56
N ILE A 87 -16.22 28.45 -6.34
CA ILE A 87 -14.85 28.91 -6.08
C ILE A 87 -14.23 29.25 -7.43
N PRO A 88 -13.76 30.49 -7.67
CA PRO A 88 -13.12 30.84 -8.93
C PRO A 88 -12.04 29.87 -9.31
N ARG A 89 -12.00 29.43 -10.57
CA ARG A 89 -11.01 28.43 -11.07
C ARG A 89 -9.55 28.80 -10.75
N ARG A 90 -9.27 30.09 -10.56
CA ARG A 90 -7.93 30.58 -10.13
C ARG A 90 -7.64 30.24 -8.67
N VAL A 91 -8.65 30.29 -7.79
CA VAL A 91 -8.52 29.96 -6.36
C VAL A 91 -8.42 28.46 -6.16
N THR A 92 -9.26 27.68 -6.86
CA THR A 92 -9.18 26.20 -6.81
C THR A 92 -7.84 25.69 -7.37
N LYS A 93 -7.34 26.28 -8.49
CA LYS A 93 -5.99 25.95 -8.99
C LYS A 93 -4.90 26.32 -7.98
N GLY A 94 -5.01 27.47 -7.33
CA GLY A 94 -4.08 27.92 -6.29
C GLY A 94 -4.10 27.01 -5.05
N LEU A 95 -5.30 26.65 -4.56
CA LEU A 95 -5.46 25.75 -3.41
C LEU A 95 -4.94 24.33 -3.73
N MET A 96 -5.23 23.81 -4.93
CA MET A 96 -4.76 22.50 -5.40
C MET A 96 -3.25 22.49 -5.69
N ALA A 97 -2.61 23.64 -5.87
CA ALA A 97 -1.17 23.78 -6.03
C ALA A 97 -0.44 23.70 -4.68
N LEU A 98 -1.13 23.92 -3.55
CA LEU A 98 -0.53 23.82 -2.23
C LEU A 98 -0.10 22.38 -1.94
N ALA A 99 1.16 22.20 -1.56
CA ALA A 99 1.75 20.89 -1.32
C ALA A 99 0.94 20.01 -0.32
N PRO A 100 0.41 20.53 0.82
CA PRO A 100 -0.41 19.74 1.72
C PRO A 100 -1.72 19.25 1.10
N VAL A 101 -2.44 20.13 0.36
CA VAL A 101 -3.72 19.80 -0.28
C VAL A 101 -3.52 18.75 -1.38
N ARG A 102 -2.46 18.89 -2.16
CA ARG A 102 -2.09 17.93 -3.20
C ARG A 102 -1.72 16.58 -2.62
N ARG A 103 -0.99 16.54 -1.48
CA ARG A 103 -0.65 15.29 -0.78
C ARG A 103 -1.88 14.57 -0.29
N VAL A 104 -2.79 15.25 0.39
CA VAL A 104 -4.06 14.67 0.88
C VAL A 104 -4.91 14.16 -0.27
N ARG A 105 -5.06 14.94 -1.34
CA ARG A 105 -5.79 14.52 -2.55
C ARG A 105 -5.18 13.25 -3.16
N ASN A 106 -3.86 13.24 -3.37
CA ASN A 106 -3.19 12.12 -4.01
C ASN A 106 -3.21 10.85 -3.13
N ALA A 107 -3.12 11.01 -1.81
CA ALA A 107 -3.29 9.91 -0.88
C ALA A 107 -4.70 9.32 -0.95
N ILE A 108 -5.74 10.16 -0.90
CA ILE A 108 -7.14 9.73 -1.03
C ILE A 108 -7.38 9.04 -2.39
N MET A 109 -6.92 9.63 -3.50
CA MET A 109 -7.09 9.05 -4.84
C MET A 109 -6.39 7.70 -4.97
N LYS A 110 -5.16 7.60 -4.44
CA LYS A 110 -4.40 6.35 -4.39
C LYS A 110 -5.08 5.29 -3.53
N ASP A 111 -5.53 5.68 -2.33
CA ASP A 111 -6.20 4.78 -1.39
C ASP A 111 -7.58 4.31 -1.90
N LEU A 112 -8.26 5.15 -2.65
CA LEU A 112 -9.52 4.80 -3.31
C LEU A 112 -9.33 4.05 -4.63
N GLY A 113 -8.10 3.96 -5.14
CA GLY A 113 -7.79 3.31 -6.42
C GLY A 113 -8.42 3.99 -7.62
N LEU A 114 -8.58 5.33 -7.57
CA LEU A 114 -9.19 6.13 -8.64
C LEU A 114 -8.08 6.72 -9.53
N PRO A 115 -8.05 6.42 -10.84
CA PRO A 115 -7.18 7.11 -11.79
C PRO A 115 -7.52 8.60 -11.86
N GLU A 116 -6.52 9.47 -11.99
CA GLU A 116 -6.74 10.93 -12.10
C GLU A 116 -7.66 11.29 -13.29
N ASP A 117 -7.57 10.54 -14.38
CA ASP A 117 -8.36 10.75 -15.59
C ASP A 117 -9.87 10.50 -15.39
N MET A 118 -10.27 9.70 -14.39
CA MET A 118 -11.69 9.44 -14.10
C MET A 118 -12.46 10.72 -13.74
N LEU A 119 -11.81 11.68 -13.09
CA LEU A 119 -12.47 12.95 -12.72
C LEU A 119 -12.93 13.75 -13.94
N THR A 120 -12.30 13.56 -15.10
CA THR A 120 -12.68 14.21 -16.35
C THR A 120 -14.02 13.67 -16.87
N PHE A 121 -14.30 12.40 -16.66
CA PHE A 121 -15.56 11.76 -17.09
C PHE A 121 -16.73 11.99 -16.13
N VAL A 122 -16.45 12.28 -14.86
CA VAL A 122 -17.50 12.50 -13.83
C VAL A 122 -18.39 13.70 -14.14
N ASN A 123 -17.90 14.70 -14.88
CA ASN A 123 -18.63 15.91 -15.25
C ASN A 123 -18.80 16.10 -16.77
N TYR A 124 -18.97 14.99 -17.50
CA TYR A 124 -19.17 15.07 -18.95
C TYR A 124 -20.51 15.71 -19.28
N PRO A 125 -20.56 16.86 -19.97
CA PRO A 125 -21.78 17.65 -20.14
C PRO A 125 -22.71 17.15 -21.25
N THR A 126 -22.24 16.17 -22.06
CA THR A 126 -22.96 15.74 -23.27
C THR A 126 -24.15 14.85 -22.92
N ARG A 127 -25.27 15.16 -23.53
CA ARG A 127 -26.49 14.33 -23.52
C ARG A 127 -26.76 13.84 -24.92
N PHE A 128 -27.08 12.59 -25.03
CA PHE A 128 -27.41 11.96 -26.31
C PHE A 128 -28.93 11.89 -26.47
N ASP A 129 -29.43 12.25 -27.64
CA ASP A 129 -30.82 12.14 -28.00
C ASP A 129 -31.08 10.75 -28.59
N CYS A 130 -31.98 10.00 -28.00
CA CYS A 130 -32.31 8.63 -28.43
C CYS A 130 -33.74 8.50 -29.02
N ARG A 131 -34.41 9.62 -29.34
CA ARG A 131 -35.79 9.56 -29.82
C ARG A 131 -35.95 8.75 -31.12
N ASP A 132 -35.03 8.87 -32.04
CA ASP A 132 -35.03 8.06 -33.27
C ASP A 132 -34.82 6.59 -33.01
N THR A 133 -33.92 6.26 -32.08
CA THR A 133 -33.69 4.88 -31.62
C THR A 133 -34.93 4.30 -30.97
N LEU A 134 -35.57 5.03 -30.05
CA LEU A 134 -36.81 4.57 -29.39
C LEU A 134 -37.96 4.39 -30.38
N ALA A 135 -38.07 5.25 -31.38
CA ALA A 135 -39.08 5.13 -32.43
C ALA A 135 -38.82 3.88 -33.30
N ALA A 136 -37.57 3.60 -33.66
CA ALA A 136 -37.17 2.43 -34.43
C ALA A 136 -37.35 1.12 -33.67
N LEU A 137 -37.14 1.10 -32.37
CA LEU A 137 -37.30 -0.08 -31.53
C LEU A 137 -38.73 -0.30 -31.03
N LYS A 138 -39.68 0.59 -31.33
CA LYS A 138 -41.04 0.54 -30.82
C LYS A 138 -41.75 -0.73 -31.30
N GLY A 139 -42.26 -1.54 -30.36
CA GLY A 139 -43.01 -2.78 -30.65
C GLY A 139 -42.13 -4.02 -30.92
N SER A 140 -40.81 -3.90 -30.92
CA SER A 140 -39.91 -5.01 -31.15
C SER A 140 -39.61 -5.87 -29.90
N GLY A 141 -39.90 -5.37 -28.72
CA GLY A 141 -39.48 -5.99 -27.44
C GLY A 141 -38.02 -5.72 -27.06
N VAL A 142 -37.24 -5.07 -27.92
CA VAL A 142 -35.86 -4.66 -27.62
C VAL A 142 -35.85 -3.34 -26.85
N ALA A 143 -35.37 -3.37 -25.63
CA ALA A 143 -35.29 -2.20 -24.76
C ALA A 143 -34.00 -2.25 -23.92
N CYS A 144 -33.42 -1.10 -23.60
CA CYS A 144 -32.28 -1.04 -22.71
C CYS A 144 -32.69 -1.46 -21.29
N PRO A 145 -32.10 -2.52 -20.72
CA PRO A 145 -32.43 -2.95 -19.37
C PRO A 145 -31.91 -1.96 -18.33
N ASN A 146 -32.58 -1.89 -17.18
CA ASN A 146 -32.14 -1.00 -16.10
C ASN A 146 -30.84 -1.54 -15.47
N LEU A 147 -29.87 -0.65 -15.22
CA LEU A 147 -28.59 -1.02 -14.62
C LEU A 147 -28.74 -1.83 -13.31
N LYS A 148 -29.77 -1.53 -12.52
CA LYS A 148 -30.05 -2.23 -11.25
C LYS A 148 -30.28 -3.74 -11.44
N ASP A 149 -30.78 -4.15 -12.60
CA ASP A 149 -31.15 -5.53 -12.86
C ASP A 149 -29.94 -6.41 -13.18
N TYR A 150 -28.86 -5.81 -13.70
CA TYR A 150 -27.66 -6.56 -14.11
C TYR A 150 -26.34 -6.12 -13.44
N ALA A 151 -26.33 -5.05 -12.65
CA ALA A 151 -25.12 -4.57 -11.97
C ALA A 151 -24.45 -5.64 -11.11
N TRP A 152 -25.23 -6.52 -10.48
CA TRP A 152 -24.71 -7.63 -9.69
C TRP A 152 -23.91 -8.63 -10.53
N ARG A 153 -24.29 -8.87 -11.81
CA ARG A 153 -23.54 -9.73 -12.74
C ARG A 153 -22.21 -9.12 -13.11
N LEU A 154 -22.19 -7.80 -13.36
CA LEU A 154 -20.96 -7.06 -13.65
C LEU A 154 -20.02 -7.08 -12.46
N TRP A 155 -20.55 -6.91 -11.26
CA TRP A 155 -19.77 -6.95 -10.02
C TRP A 155 -19.22 -8.36 -9.77
N ASP A 156 -20.02 -9.40 -9.86
CA ASP A 156 -19.60 -10.80 -9.69
C ASP A 156 -18.51 -11.19 -10.69
N TYR A 157 -18.67 -10.79 -11.96
CA TYR A 157 -17.63 -11.00 -12.98
C TYR A 157 -16.33 -10.29 -12.64
N TRP A 158 -16.42 -9.01 -12.23
CA TRP A 158 -15.26 -8.24 -11.84
C TRP A 158 -14.55 -8.87 -10.63
N GLU A 159 -15.29 -9.26 -9.61
CA GLU A 159 -14.76 -9.87 -8.40
C GLU A 159 -14.04 -11.20 -8.67
N ARG A 160 -14.54 -11.98 -9.62
CA ARG A 160 -13.96 -13.29 -9.97
C ARG A 160 -12.82 -13.24 -10.98
N HIS A 161 -12.77 -12.22 -11.84
CA HIS A 161 -11.87 -12.23 -12.99
C HIS A 161 -10.99 -10.99 -13.12
N LEU A 162 -11.43 -9.86 -12.63
CA LEU A 162 -10.79 -8.56 -12.88
C LEU A 162 -10.28 -7.88 -11.61
N ASP A 163 -10.57 -8.40 -10.41
CA ASP A 163 -10.03 -7.84 -9.17
C ASP A 163 -8.51 -8.01 -9.18
N PRO A 164 -7.73 -6.91 -9.20
CA PRO A 164 -6.27 -6.99 -9.19
C PRO A 164 -5.71 -7.79 -8.01
N ASP A 165 -6.47 -7.84 -6.90
CA ASP A 165 -6.07 -8.55 -5.68
C ASP A 165 -6.07 -10.08 -5.84
N LEU A 166 -6.77 -10.63 -6.82
CA LEU A 166 -6.80 -12.07 -7.12
C LEU A 166 -5.44 -12.62 -7.57
N HIS A 167 -4.64 -11.78 -8.21
CA HIS A 167 -3.37 -12.16 -8.82
C HIS A 167 -2.15 -11.72 -8.01
N ILE A 168 -2.37 -11.09 -6.84
CA ILE A 168 -1.28 -10.69 -5.94
C ILE A 168 -0.90 -11.88 -5.07
N ASP A 169 0.28 -12.42 -5.30
CA ASP A 169 0.87 -13.36 -4.35
C ASP A 169 1.28 -12.60 -3.07
N ARG A 170 0.45 -12.72 -2.05
CA ARG A 170 0.65 -12.12 -0.72
C ARG A 170 1.50 -12.98 0.21
N SER A 171 2.00 -14.11 -0.27
CA SER A 171 2.96 -14.91 0.48
C SER A 171 4.27 -14.15 0.69
N LEU A 172 5.09 -14.61 1.64
CA LEU A 172 6.44 -14.05 1.81
C LEU A 172 7.20 -14.13 0.49
N ARG A 173 7.09 -15.25 -0.23
CA ARG A 173 7.73 -15.45 -1.52
C ARG A 173 7.33 -14.42 -2.57
N GLY A 174 6.03 -14.18 -2.76
CA GLY A 174 5.53 -13.15 -3.68
C GLY A 174 5.99 -11.72 -3.32
N THR A 175 6.22 -11.47 -2.03
CA THR A 175 6.63 -10.16 -1.53
C THR A 175 8.14 -9.91 -1.69
N VAL A 176 9.00 -10.93 -1.46
CA VAL A 176 10.44 -10.73 -1.30
C VAL A 176 11.30 -11.36 -2.39
N THR A 177 10.74 -12.17 -3.30
CA THR A 177 11.51 -12.75 -4.42
C THR A 177 12.23 -11.66 -5.21
N GLY A 178 13.55 -11.81 -5.38
CA GLY A 178 14.40 -10.86 -6.08
C GLY A 178 14.62 -9.52 -5.37
N LYS A 179 14.23 -9.40 -4.09
CA LYS A 179 14.47 -8.24 -3.24
C LYS A 179 15.72 -8.39 -2.41
N VAL A 180 16.37 -7.28 -2.12
CA VAL A 180 17.54 -7.24 -1.24
C VAL A 180 17.07 -7.04 0.20
N VAL A 181 17.38 -7.99 1.07
CA VAL A 181 17.01 -8.01 2.48
C VAL A 181 18.25 -8.04 3.35
N LEU A 182 18.42 -7.02 4.19
CA LEU A 182 19.49 -6.96 5.19
C LEU A 182 18.94 -7.32 6.57
N ILE A 183 19.60 -8.27 7.24
CA ILE A 183 19.32 -8.64 8.63
C ILE A 183 20.56 -8.36 9.49
N THR A 184 20.45 -7.38 10.40
CA THR A 184 21.52 -7.12 11.36
C THR A 184 21.51 -8.18 12.49
N GLY A 185 22.68 -8.67 12.90
CA GLY A 185 22.77 -9.77 13.86
C GLY A 185 22.22 -11.09 13.28
N GLY A 186 22.41 -11.31 11.99
CA GLY A 186 21.85 -12.45 11.24
C GLY A 186 22.63 -13.76 11.41
N SER A 187 23.73 -13.78 12.17
CA SER A 187 24.56 -14.99 12.35
C SER A 187 24.07 -15.96 13.43
N SER A 188 23.02 -15.62 14.19
CA SER A 188 22.48 -16.49 15.24
C SER A 188 21.05 -16.13 15.64
N GLY A 189 20.41 -17.07 16.36
CA GLY A 189 19.11 -16.84 17.02
C GLY A 189 18.00 -16.38 16.06
N ILE A 190 17.24 -15.36 16.47
CA ILE A 190 16.10 -14.82 15.70
C ILE A 190 16.55 -14.29 14.34
N GLY A 191 17.71 -13.60 14.28
CA GLY A 191 18.25 -13.06 13.03
C GLY A 191 18.57 -14.16 12.02
N LEU A 192 19.22 -15.24 12.45
CA LEU A 192 19.54 -16.38 11.58
C LEU A 192 18.27 -17.10 11.09
N ALA A 193 17.33 -17.36 12.00
CA ALA A 193 16.06 -17.98 11.61
C ALA A 193 15.28 -17.11 10.61
N THR A 194 15.31 -15.80 10.79
CA THR A 194 14.72 -14.83 9.86
C THR A 194 15.43 -14.85 8.50
N ALA A 195 16.77 -14.87 8.49
CA ALA A 195 17.57 -14.94 7.27
C ALA A 195 17.23 -16.19 6.43
N HIS A 196 17.10 -17.35 7.09
CA HIS A 196 16.67 -18.58 6.42
C HIS A 196 15.32 -18.42 5.74
N LYS A 197 14.32 -17.83 6.41
CA LYS A 197 12.98 -17.63 5.85
C LYS A 197 12.97 -16.71 4.62
N PHE A 198 13.76 -15.64 4.65
CA PHE A 198 13.87 -14.75 3.50
C PHE A 198 14.60 -15.41 2.32
N ALA A 199 15.68 -16.14 2.56
CA ALA A 199 16.41 -16.86 1.52
C ALA A 199 15.56 -17.97 0.89
N GLU A 200 14.86 -18.77 1.70
CA GLU A 200 13.91 -19.80 1.25
C GLU A 200 12.82 -19.18 0.35
N ALA A 201 12.39 -17.97 0.65
CA ALA A 201 11.42 -17.22 -0.12
C ALA A 201 11.99 -16.55 -1.40
N GLY A 202 13.28 -16.72 -1.68
CA GLY A 202 13.93 -16.22 -2.90
C GLY A 202 14.43 -14.79 -2.85
N ALA A 203 14.65 -14.24 -1.65
CA ALA A 203 15.30 -12.95 -1.46
C ALA A 203 16.83 -13.06 -1.61
N THR A 204 17.47 -11.98 -2.07
CA THR A 204 18.91 -11.77 -1.89
C THR A 204 19.13 -11.40 -0.42
N THR A 205 19.53 -12.40 0.39
CA THR A 205 19.60 -12.27 1.84
C THR A 205 21.01 -11.91 2.28
N ILE A 206 21.15 -10.74 2.89
CA ILE A 206 22.38 -10.21 3.45
C ILE A 206 22.29 -10.30 4.97
N ILE A 207 23.33 -10.81 5.60
CA ILE A 207 23.48 -10.88 7.06
C ILE A 207 24.72 -10.12 7.49
N CYS A 208 24.67 -9.46 8.64
CA CYS A 208 25.88 -8.88 9.24
C CYS A 208 25.99 -9.21 10.73
N GLY A 209 27.22 -9.23 11.19
CA GLY A 209 27.60 -9.51 12.58
C GLY A 209 29.07 -9.23 12.80
N ARG A 210 29.54 -9.31 14.05
CA ARG A 210 30.95 -9.01 14.40
C ARG A 210 31.86 -10.23 14.33
N ASP A 211 31.28 -11.41 14.48
CA ASP A 211 31.97 -12.68 14.62
C ASP A 211 31.98 -13.37 13.26
N GLN A 212 33.17 -13.40 12.62
CA GLN A 212 33.33 -13.95 11.29
C GLN A 212 33.04 -15.46 11.28
N ASP A 213 33.49 -16.21 12.30
CA ASP A 213 33.31 -17.66 12.36
C ASP A 213 31.83 -18.01 12.37
N LYS A 214 31.00 -17.27 13.15
CA LYS A 214 29.55 -17.47 13.16
C LYS A 214 28.86 -17.07 11.86
N LEU A 215 29.40 -16.06 11.16
CA LEU A 215 28.89 -15.70 9.84
C LEU A 215 29.19 -16.81 8.83
N ASP A 216 30.38 -17.40 8.88
CA ASP A 216 30.79 -18.50 8.01
C ASP A 216 29.95 -19.75 8.30
N GLU A 217 29.74 -20.08 9.58
CA GLU A 217 28.83 -21.17 9.99
C GLU A 217 27.42 -20.98 9.44
N ALA A 218 26.84 -19.76 9.58
CA ALA A 218 25.53 -19.44 9.06
C ALA A 218 25.45 -19.56 7.53
N CYS A 219 26.49 -19.13 6.82
CA CYS A 219 26.57 -19.27 5.37
C CYS A 219 26.65 -20.76 4.94
N ASN A 220 27.45 -21.56 5.64
CA ASN A 220 27.55 -22.99 5.37
C ASN A 220 26.23 -23.71 5.64
N GLU A 221 25.51 -23.34 6.71
CA GLU A 221 24.16 -23.84 6.99
C GLU A 221 23.18 -23.50 5.86
N ALA A 222 23.22 -22.28 5.36
CA ALA A 222 22.37 -21.85 4.24
C ALA A 222 22.64 -22.67 2.97
N ILE A 223 23.94 -22.91 2.64
CA ILE A 223 24.32 -23.69 1.49
C ILE A 223 23.81 -25.14 1.63
N SER A 224 23.90 -25.74 2.82
CA SER A 224 23.37 -27.08 3.07
C SER A 224 21.87 -27.21 2.85
N LYS A 225 21.14 -26.11 2.97
CA LYS A 225 19.69 -26.01 2.73
C LYS A 225 19.32 -25.57 1.31
N GLY A 226 20.31 -25.37 0.41
CA GLY A 226 20.10 -25.06 -1.01
C GLY A 226 19.97 -23.59 -1.36
N TYR A 227 20.33 -22.67 -0.46
CA TYR A 227 20.36 -21.21 -0.73
C TYR A 227 21.63 -20.55 -0.16
N ARG A 228 21.82 -19.26 -0.37
CA ARG A 228 23.04 -18.57 0.04
C ARG A 228 22.71 -17.30 0.80
N PHE A 229 23.54 -17.01 1.81
CA PHE A 229 23.64 -15.68 2.43
C PHE A 229 24.85 -14.94 1.88
N ILE A 230 24.75 -13.60 1.86
CA ILE A 230 25.87 -12.70 1.69
C ILE A 230 26.19 -12.17 3.07
N ALA A 231 27.40 -12.41 3.57
CA ALA A 231 27.77 -12.07 4.93
C ALA A 231 28.80 -10.94 4.97
N TYR A 232 28.61 -10.01 5.92
CA TYR A 232 29.53 -8.91 6.17
C TYR A 232 29.90 -8.86 7.65
N SER A 233 31.22 -8.84 7.93
CA SER A 233 31.70 -8.58 9.28
C SER A 233 31.64 -7.07 9.57
N THR A 234 30.80 -6.69 10.54
CA THR A 234 30.49 -5.30 10.86
C THR A 234 30.08 -5.16 12.31
N ASP A 235 30.68 -4.19 13.04
CA ASP A 235 30.20 -3.80 14.36
C ASP A 235 29.27 -2.58 14.24
N ILE A 236 27.98 -2.81 14.26
CA ILE A 236 26.99 -1.75 14.20
C ILE A 236 26.95 -0.86 15.46
N ALA A 237 27.71 -1.17 16.51
CA ALA A 237 27.93 -0.26 17.62
C ALA A 237 29.01 0.79 17.29
N ASP A 238 29.80 0.60 16.25
CA ASP A 238 30.75 1.59 15.73
C ASP A 238 30.14 2.38 14.58
N MET A 239 30.05 3.70 14.73
CA MET A 239 29.42 4.57 13.74
C MET A 239 30.23 4.65 12.44
N VAL A 240 31.56 4.59 12.51
CA VAL A 240 32.42 4.61 11.32
C VAL A 240 32.26 3.31 10.53
N ASP A 241 32.20 2.20 11.25
CA ASP A 241 31.96 0.89 10.62
C ASP A 241 30.55 0.81 10.00
N CYS A 242 29.53 1.38 10.64
CA CYS A 242 28.20 1.54 10.06
C CYS A 242 28.24 2.28 8.73
N ASP A 243 28.93 3.42 8.67
CA ASP A 243 28.99 4.25 7.45
C ASP A 243 29.70 3.52 6.32
N ARG A 244 30.82 2.85 6.63
CA ARG A 244 31.57 2.01 5.67
C ARG A 244 30.67 0.91 5.12
N PHE A 245 30.00 0.19 6.01
CA PHE A 245 29.11 -0.91 5.67
C PHE A 245 27.94 -0.48 4.80
N VAL A 246 27.23 0.58 5.18
CA VAL A 246 26.11 1.11 4.41
C VAL A 246 26.56 1.52 3.00
N LYS A 247 27.69 2.24 2.91
CA LYS A 247 28.26 2.68 1.63
C LYS A 247 28.58 1.48 0.75
N GLN A 248 29.23 0.45 1.29
CA GLN A 248 29.57 -0.78 0.60
C GLN A 248 28.32 -1.48 0.04
N LEU A 249 27.27 -1.63 0.85
CA LEU A 249 26.02 -2.25 0.39
C LEU A 249 25.32 -1.45 -0.70
N ILE A 250 25.38 -0.13 -0.64
CA ILE A 250 24.81 0.72 -1.69
C ILE A 250 25.59 0.53 -3.01
N GLU A 251 26.90 0.48 -2.94
CA GLU A 251 27.77 0.29 -4.11
C GLU A 251 27.58 -1.11 -4.74
N GLU A 252 27.53 -2.16 -3.93
CA GLU A 252 27.48 -3.55 -4.40
C GLU A 252 26.07 -4.02 -4.79
N HIS A 253 25.02 -3.53 -4.08
CA HIS A 253 23.65 -4.04 -4.22
C HIS A 253 22.63 -2.96 -4.61
N GLY A 254 23.04 -1.69 -4.75
CA GLY A 254 22.13 -0.56 -5.00
C GLY A 254 21.25 -0.20 -3.79
N GLY A 255 21.64 -0.64 -2.58
CA GLY A 255 20.91 -0.49 -1.34
C GLY A 255 20.05 -1.71 -0.99
N VAL A 256 19.10 -1.53 -0.06
CA VAL A 256 18.24 -2.62 0.43
C VAL A 256 16.76 -2.28 0.25
N ASP A 257 15.93 -3.29 -0.01
CA ASP A 257 14.46 -3.16 -0.07
C ASP A 257 13.83 -3.36 1.32
N PHE A 258 14.42 -4.28 2.10
CA PHE A 258 14.00 -4.60 3.47
C PHE A 258 15.20 -4.52 4.41
N LEU A 259 15.02 -3.80 5.52
CA LEU A 259 16.00 -3.74 6.60
C LEU A 259 15.40 -4.32 7.87
N ILE A 260 15.99 -5.41 8.38
CA ILE A 260 15.59 -6.03 9.63
C ILE A 260 16.63 -5.68 10.69
N ASN A 261 16.32 -4.71 11.52
CA ASN A 261 17.13 -4.31 12.66
C ASN A 261 16.89 -5.29 13.82
N ASN A 262 17.65 -6.37 13.81
CA ASN A 262 17.57 -7.43 14.82
C ASN A 262 18.76 -7.40 15.79
N ALA A 263 19.93 -6.94 15.38
CA ALA A 263 21.09 -6.89 16.27
C ALA A 263 20.76 -6.14 17.56
N GLY A 264 21.12 -6.75 18.68
CA GLY A 264 20.86 -6.16 19.98
C GLY A 264 21.51 -6.94 21.10
N ARG A 265 21.65 -6.27 22.24
CA ARG A 265 22.17 -6.83 23.49
C ARG A 265 21.19 -6.58 24.61
N SER A 266 20.96 -7.59 25.42
CA SER A 266 20.23 -7.48 26.68
C SER A 266 21.18 -7.65 27.87
N ILE A 267 21.09 -6.75 28.83
CA ILE A 267 21.82 -6.83 30.09
C ILE A 267 20.78 -6.93 31.20
N ARG A 268 20.83 -8.03 31.96
CA ARG A 268 19.98 -8.23 33.13
C ARG A 268 20.73 -7.87 34.40
N ARG A 269 20.46 -6.69 34.96
CA ARG A 269 21.09 -6.19 36.19
C ARG A 269 20.13 -5.28 36.95
N ALA A 270 20.10 -5.41 38.29
CA ALA A 270 19.37 -4.47 39.15
C ALA A 270 20.05 -3.09 39.12
N ILE A 271 19.28 -2.04 39.27
CA ILE A 271 19.81 -0.66 39.30
C ILE A 271 20.82 -0.47 40.42
N GLU A 272 20.53 -1.03 41.60
CA GLU A 272 21.46 -1.01 42.76
C GLU A 272 22.82 -1.63 42.43
N ALA A 273 22.87 -2.67 41.61
CA ALA A 273 24.10 -3.33 41.17
C ALA A 273 24.74 -2.65 39.95
N SER A 274 24.26 -1.47 39.57
CA SER A 274 24.73 -0.76 38.37
C SER A 274 25.29 0.63 38.66
N TYR A 275 25.39 1.04 39.93
CA TYR A 275 25.87 2.37 40.30
C TYR A 275 27.29 2.71 39.77
N ASP A 276 28.16 1.73 39.73
CA ASP A 276 29.51 1.82 39.19
C ASP A 276 29.67 1.29 37.77
N ARG A 277 28.52 0.97 37.10
CA ARG A 277 28.53 0.31 35.79
C ARG A 277 27.72 1.06 34.74
N PHE A 278 27.80 2.36 34.73
CA PHE A 278 27.08 3.21 33.77
C PHE A 278 27.38 2.85 32.32
N HIS A 279 28.57 2.30 32.04
CA HIS A 279 28.97 1.79 30.74
C HIS A 279 28.05 0.67 30.18
N ASP A 280 27.29 -0.04 31.03
CA ASP A 280 26.32 -1.02 30.57
C ASP A 280 25.12 -0.36 29.89
N TYR A 281 24.71 0.84 30.35
CA TYR A 281 23.68 1.66 29.71
C TYR A 281 24.19 2.23 28.39
N GLU A 282 25.40 2.78 28.37
CA GLU A 282 26.01 3.34 27.16
C GLU A 282 26.15 2.28 26.07
N ARG A 283 26.70 1.11 26.38
CA ARG A 283 26.87 0.01 25.42
C ARG A 283 25.54 -0.51 24.87
N THR A 284 24.51 -0.56 25.73
CA THR A 284 23.19 -1.03 25.34
C THR A 284 22.53 -0.02 24.41
N MET A 285 22.58 1.27 24.75
CA MET A 285 22.08 2.35 23.90
C MET A 285 22.85 2.42 22.58
N GLN A 286 24.17 2.28 22.63
CA GLN A 286 25.02 2.38 21.46
C GLN A 286 24.65 1.32 20.40
N LEU A 287 24.46 0.07 20.80
CA LEU A 287 24.11 -1.01 19.89
C LEU A 287 22.63 -0.98 19.49
N ASN A 288 21.74 -0.96 20.51
CA ASN A 288 20.29 -1.20 20.27
C ASN A 288 19.57 -0.01 19.67
N TYR A 289 20.11 1.20 19.86
CA TYR A 289 19.50 2.43 19.40
C TYR A 289 20.37 3.16 18.38
N PHE A 290 21.53 3.69 18.76
CA PHE A 290 22.33 4.53 17.86
C PHE A 290 22.83 3.77 16.63
N GLY A 291 23.36 2.55 16.80
CA GLY A 291 23.79 1.72 15.68
C GLY A 291 22.65 1.35 14.75
N CYS A 292 21.51 0.92 15.32
CA CYS A 292 20.30 0.66 14.56
C CYS A 292 19.87 1.89 13.74
N LEU A 293 19.85 3.09 14.36
CA LEU A 293 19.50 4.32 13.67
C LEU A 293 20.50 4.68 12.57
N ARG A 294 21.81 4.55 12.84
CA ARG A 294 22.85 4.90 11.86
C ARG A 294 22.70 4.09 10.57
N VAL A 295 22.54 2.78 10.70
CA VAL A 295 22.28 1.89 9.56
C VAL A 295 20.97 2.26 8.86
N THR A 296 19.91 2.49 9.61
CA THR A 296 18.59 2.85 9.05
C THR A 296 18.67 4.16 8.27
N MET A 297 19.22 5.22 8.87
CA MET A 297 19.34 6.52 8.23
C MET A 297 20.22 6.49 6.98
N GLY A 298 21.20 5.59 6.93
CA GLY A 298 22.04 5.42 5.75
C GLY A 298 21.28 4.87 4.53
N PHE A 299 20.28 4.01 4.72
CA PHE A 299 19.48 3.46 3.63
C PHE A 299 18.22 4.28 3.29
N LEU A 300 17.70 5.08 4.22
CA LEU A 300 16.49 5.87 4.02
C LEU A 300 16.50 6.76 2.77
N PRO A 301 17.60 7.49 2.43
CA PRO A 301 17.61 8.31 1.21
C PRO A 301 17.36 7.50 -0.07
N GLY A 302 17.98 6.32 -0.17
CA GLY A 302 17.80 5.42 -1.32
C GLY A 302 16.37 4.85 -1.39
N MET A 303 15.80 4.47 -0.26
CA MET A 303 14.40 4.01 -0.18
C MET A 303 13.42 5.14 -0.54
N ALA A 304 13.66 6.36 -0.05
CA ALA A 304 12.83 7.53 -0.34
C ALA A 304 12.86 7.89 -1.84
N ALA A 305 14.04 7.86 -2.48
CA ALA A 305 14.18 8.07 -3.90
C ALA A 305 13.41 7.05 -4.74
N LYS A 306 13.42 5.78 -4.32
CA LYS A 306 12.65 4.68 -4.96
C LYS A 306 11.17 4.70 -4.57
N LYS A 307 10.76 5.51 -3.58
CA LYS A 307 9.42 5.50 -2.94
C LYS A 307 8.99 4.10 -2.50
N LYS A 308 9.92 3.32 -2.02
CA LYS A 308 9.70 1.93 -1.61
C LYS A 308 10.77 1.50 -0.63
N GLY A 309 10.35 0.95 0.50
CA GLY A 309 11.21 0.36 1.50
C GLY A 309 10.39 -0.17 2.67
N HIS A 310 10.94 -1.15 3.38
CA HIS A 310 10.33 -1.65 4.60
C HIS A 310 11.40 -1.86 5.67
N ILE A 311 11.22 -1.21 6.81
CA ILE A 311 12.11 -1.29 7.95
C ILE A 311 11.38 -2.01 9.09
N VAL A 312 11.98 -3.11 9.57
CA VAL A 312 11.44 -3.90 10.68
C VAL A 312 12.41 -3.79 11.85
N ASN A 313 11.91 -3.26 12.96
CA ASN A 313 12.69 -3.13 14.20
C ASN A 313 12.27 -4.20 15.20
N ILE A 314 13.21 -5.08 15.57
CA ILE A 314 13.00 -6.06 16.63
C ILE A 314 13.15 -5.34 17.97
N SER A 315 12.03 -5.08 18.60
CA SER A 315 11.92 -4.45 19.91
C SER A 315 11.89 -5.50 21.03
N SER A 316 11.02 -5.36 21.97
CA SER A 316 10.87 -6.30 23.09
C SER A 316 9.55 -6.09 23.81
N ILE A 317 8.91 -7.16 24.21
CA ILE A 317 7.78 -7.12 25.15
C ILE A 317 8.12 -6.35 26.44
N GLY A 318 9.42 -6.25 26.78
CA GLY A 318 9.90 -5.46 27.91
C GLY A 318 9.51 -3.99 27.85
N VAL A 319 9.33 -3.42 26.64
CA VAL A 319 8.87 -2.03 26.47
C VAL A 319 7.42 -1.86 26.97
N LEU A 320 6.61 -2.88 26.89
CA LEU A 320 5.21 -2.89 27.32
C LEU A 320 5.07 -3.27 28.80
N THR A 321 5.94 -4.18 29.30
CA THR A 321 5.83 -4.75 30.66
C THR A 321 6.73 -4.09 31.68
N ASN A 322 7.76 -3.33 31.25
CA ASN A 322 8.74 -2.64 32.10
C ASN A 322 9.40 -3.61 33.13
N ALA A 323 9.88 -4.75 32.63
CA ALA A 323 10.40 -5.82 33.46
C ALA A 323 11.56 -5.37 34.36
N PRO A 324 11.55 -5.66 35.68
CA PRO A 324 12.65 -5.31 36.61
C PRO A 324 13.97 -5.95 36.16
N ARG A 325 15.06 -5.29 36.49
CA ARG A 325 16.45 -5.68 36.16
C ARG A 325 16.84 -5.56 34.68
N PHE A 326 16.00 -5.01 33.83
CA PHE A 326 16.29 -4.79 32.41
C PHE A 326 16.29 -3.30 32.02
N SER A 327 16.50 -2.40 33.00
CA SER A 327 16.37 -0.94 32.80
C SER A 327 17.14 -0.39 31.58
N ALA A 328 18.42 -0.75 31.43
CA ALA A 328 19.24 -0.32 30.27
C ALA A 328 18.67 -0.85 28.94
N TYR A 329 18.29 -2.12 28.92
CA TYR A 329 17.75 -2.77 27.71
C TYR A 329 16.39 -2.21 27.33
N VAL A 330 15.45 -2.15 28.30
CA VAL A 330 14.10 -1.64 28.07
C VAL A 330 14.15 -0.17 27.60
N ALA A 331 14.98 0.66 28.24
CA ALA A 331 15.15 2.05 27.85
C ALA A 331 15.64 2.18 26.38
N SER A 332 16.62 1.34 25.96
CA SER A 332 17.13 1.38 24.59
C SER A 332 16.08 0.95 23.55
N LYS A 333 15.28 -0.06 23.86
CA LYS A 333 14.22 -0.53 22.96
C LYS A 333 13.01 0.43 22.95
N ALA A 334 12.69 1.06 24.07
CA ALA A 334 11.66 2.10 24.15
C ALA A 334 12.04 3.35 23.34
N ALA A 335 13.32 3.75 23.37
CA ALA A 335 13.82 4.82 22.53
C ALA A 335 13.67 4.51 21.03
N LEU A 336 14.02 3.28 20.62
CA LEU A 336 13.86 2.81 19.24
C LEU A 336 12.39 2.80 18.82
N ASP A 337 11.49 2.32 19.68
CA ASP A 337 10.06 2.27 19.40
C ASP A 337 9.46 3.68 19.24
N ALA A 338 9.82 4.62 20.11
CA ALA A 338 9.38 6.01 20.01
C ALA A 338 9.86 6.66 18.69
N TRP A 339 11.14 6.48 18.34
CA TRP A 339 11.69 6.97 17.09
C TRP A 339 10.98 6.36 15.87
N THR A 340 10.71 5.05 15.91
CA THR A 340 10.02 4.34 14.84
C THR A 340 8.65 4.92 14.55
N ARG A 341 7.89 5.30 15.58
CA ARG A 341 6.57 5.94 15.44
C ARG A 341 6.67 7.30 14.75
N CYS A 342 7.65 8.12 15.13
CA CYS A 342 7.90 9.40 14.47
C CYS A 342 8.29 9.20 13.01
N ALA A 343 9.26 8.34 12.74
CA ALA A 343 9.72 8.04 11.39
C ALA A 343 8.60 7.48 10.50
N SER A 344 7.76 6.59 11.02
CA SER A 344 6.62 6.04 10.29
C SER A 344 5.67 7.14 9.79
N SER A 345 5.42 8.16 10.61
CA SER A 345 4.58 9.30 10.23
C SER A 345 5.25 10.21 9.19
N GLU A 346 6.56 10.44 9.33
CA GLU A 346 7.32 11.32 8.43
C GLU A 346 7.50 10.72 7.02
N PHE A 347 7.62 9.40 6.93
CA PHE A 347 7.89 8.68 5.68
C PHE A 347 6.66 8.01 5.05
N ALA A 348 5.47 8.16 5.64
CA ALA A 348 4.22 7.57 5.14
C ALA A 348 3.97 7.92 3.66
N ASP A 349 4.16 9.18 3.28
CA ASP A 349 3.97 9.66 1.90
C ASP A 349 5.09 9.24 0.93
N GLN A 350 6.20 8.72 1.46
CA GLN A 350 7.37 8.36 0.68
C GLN A 350 7.39 6.86 0.34
N GLY A 351 6.33 6.13 0.69
CA GLY A 351 6.20 4.69 0.39
C GLY A 351 7.13 3.81 1.21
N ILE A 352 7.63 4.30 2.36
CA ILE A 352 8.45 3.56 3.30
C ILE A 352 7.58 3.11 4.48
N SER A 353 7.59 1.82 4.76
CA SER A 353 6.86 1.23 5.88
C SER A 353 7.79 0.93 7.04
N PHE A 354 7.29 1.10 8.26
CA PHE A 354 7.99 0.73 9.48
C PHE A 354 7.14 -0.26 10.28
N THR A 355 7.78 -1.32 10.78
CA THR A 355 7.14 -2.31 11.65
C THR A 355 7.98 -2.51 12.90
N THR A 356 7.34 -2.48 14.06
CA THR A 356 7.97 -2.86 15.34
C THR A 356 7.42 -4.21 15.79
N ILE A 357 8.33 -5.12 16.18
CA ILE A 357 7.99 -6.45 16.73
C ILE A 357 8.43 -6.46 18.20
N ASN A 358 7.47 -6.63 19.12
CA ASN A 358 7.67 -6.67 20.57
C ASN A 358 7.69 -8.09 21.13
#